data_9cb0fd87abbb1dac277cc8216ae9c9a4
#
_entry.id   9cb0fd87abbb1dac277cc8216ae9c9a4
#
_cell.length_a   1.000
_cell.length_b   1.000
_cell.length_c   1.000
_cell.angle_alpha   90.00
_cell.angle_beta   90.00
_cell.angle_gamma   90.00
#
_symmetry.space_group_name_H-M   'P 1'
#
loop_
_entity.id
_entity.type
_entity.pdbx_description
1 polymer ?
#
loop_
_entity_poly.entity_id
_entity_poly.type
_entity_poly.pdbx_seq_one_letter_code
_entity_poly.pdbx_strand_id
1 'polypeptide(L)'
;MNAVLNKRPTIERLYESVRHYADGKKGIVYAISIGHARNIASYYSKHGMNAVAIDSKTPALRRKQFVEDFKQGRIQILVNVDVFSEGFDCPDIEFVQMARPTLSLAKYLQQVGRGLRKSKGKEYCMLIDNVGLYRMFGLPIANRDWQAMFEGRLAARVIPIASKQDTIVLPET
;
A
#
# COMPACT_ATOMS: atom_id res chain seq x y z
N MET A 1 -15.74 9.12 5.56
CA MET A 1 -14.37 8.85 5.07
C MET A 1 -14.36 8.24 3.67
N ASN A 2 -15.02 7.11 3.42
CA ASN A 2 -15.05 6.49 2.07
C ASN A 2 -15.55 7.45 0.97
N ALA A 3 -16.60 8.24 1.22
CA ALA A 3 -17.15 9.19 0.25
C ALA A 3 -16.15 10.30 -0.17
N VAL A 4 -15.22 10.67 0.69
CA VAL A 4 -14.20 11.69 0.38
C VAL A 4 -13.03 11.06 -0.37
N LEU A 5 -12.55 9.91 0.06
CA LEU A 5 -11.41 9.23 -0.55
C LEU A 5 -11.73 8.66 -1.94
N ASN A 6 -13.01 8.37 -2.21
CA ASN A 6 -13.46 7.83 -3.49
C ASN A 6 -13.88 8.91 -4.51
N LYS A 7 -13.59 10.18 -4.26
CA LYS A 7 -13.80 11.27 -5.22
C LYS A 7 -12.71 11.26 -6.30
N ARG A 8 -13.08 11.64 -7.51
CA ARG A 8 -12.15 11.71 -8.65
C ARG A 8 -10.87 12.51 -8.35
N PRO A 9 -10.91 13.73 -7.76
CA PRO A 9 -9.69 14.48 -7.46
C PRO A 9 -8.75 13.75 -6.48
N THR A 10 -9.31 12.94 -5.57
CA THR A 10 -8.51 12.15 -4.64
C THR A 10 -7.80 11.00 -5.38
N ILE A 11 -8.52 10.31 -6.27
CA ILE A 11 -7.95 9.22 -7.09
C ILE A 11 -6.89 9.76 -8.05
N GLU A 12 -7.09 10.94 -8.63
CA GLU A 12 -6.09 11.63 -9.44
C GLU A 12 -4.78 11.86 -8.67
N ARG A 13 -4.88 12.36 -7.42
CA ARG A 13 -3.70 12.54 -6.55
C ARG A 13 -2.98 11.23 -6.23
N LEU A 14 -3.72 10.14 -6.02
CA LEU A 14 -3.13 8.82 -5.84
C LEU A 14 -2.33 8.41 -7.08
N TYR A 15 -2.92 8.57 -8.26
CA TYR A 15 -2.28 8.28 -9.54
C TYR A 15 -1.01 9.13 -9.75
N GLU A 16 -1.10 10.45 -9.54
CA GLU A 16 0.04 11.36 -9.69
C GLU A 16 1.19 11.00 -8.74
N SER A 17 0.87 10.55 -7.52
CA SER A 17 1.89 10.08 -6.57
C SER A 17 2.64 8.86 -7.10
N VAL A 18 1.94 7.86 -7.65
CA VAL A 18 2.59 6.68 -8.24
C VAL A 18 3.38 7.07 -9.48
N ARG A 19 2.80 7.87 -10.36
CA ARG A 19 3.48 8.35 -11.57
C ARG A 19 4.77 9.10 -11.24
N HIS A 20 4.75 9.94 -10.23
CA HIS A 20 5.91 10.76 -9.85
C HIS A 20 7.03 9.94 -9.18
N TYR A 21 6.67 9.00 -8.29
CA TYR A 21 7.62 8.33 -7.42
C TYR A 21 7.92 6.88 -7.81
N ALA A 22 7.03 6.23 -8.53
CA ALA A 22 7.10 4.79 -8.81
C ALA A 22 6.63 4.46 -10.23
N ASP A 23 6.87 5.35 -11.20
CA ASP A 23 6.50 5.10 -12.59
C ASP A 23 7.16 3.84 -13.13
N GLY A 24 6.40 3.02 -13.85
CA GLY A 24 6.86 1.73 -14.37
C GLY A 24 7.11 0.63 -13.35
N LYS A 25 7.05 0.93 -12.04
CA LYS A 25 7.34 -0.02 -10.96
C LYS A 25 6.17 -0.92 -10.64
N LYS A 26 6.48 -2.12 -10.13
CA LYS A 26 5.52 -3.12 -9.66
C LYS A 26 5.09 -2.84 -8.23
N GLY A 27 3.78 -2.77 -7.97
CA GLY A 27 3.35 -2.38 -6.64
C GLY A 27 1.96 -2.81 -6.19
N ILE A 28 1.69 -2.53 -4.91
CA ILE A 28 0.40 -2.77 -4.27
C ILE A 28 -0.19 -1.45 -3.77
N VAL A 29 -1.48 -1.26 -4.01
CA VAL A 29 -2.28 -0.16 -3.47
C VAL A 29 -3.29 -0.72 -2.47
N TYR A 30 -3.31 -0.19 -1.25
CA TYR A 30 -4.30 -0.54 -0.23
C TYR A 30 -5.46 0.45 -0.23
N ALA A 31 -6.64 -0.01 -0.66
CA ALA A 31 -7.85 0.80 -0.77
C ALA A 31 -8.79 0.60 0.42
N ILE A 32 -9.66 1.59 0.66
CA ILE A 32 -10.59 1.59 1.82
C ILE A 32 -11.84 0.73 1.60
N SER A 33 -12.26 0.54 0.36
CA SER A 33 -13.47 -0.22 0.00
C SER A 33 -13.36 -0.81 -1.39
N ILE A 34 -14.24 -1.77 -1.70
CA ILE A 34 -14.34 -2.41 -3.02
C ILE A 34 -14.56 -1.38 -4.13
N GLY A 35 -15.49 -0.42 -3.91
CA GLY A 35 -15.75 0.66 -4.87
C GLY A 35 -14.53 1.54 -5.09
N HIS A 36 -13.81 1.90 -4.01
CA HIS A 36 -12.58 2.67 -4.10
C HIS A 36 -11.48 1.92 -4.88
N ALA A 37 -11.28 0.63 -4.59
CA ALA A 37 -10.30 -0.18 -5.30
C ALA A 37 -10.58 -0.27 -6.80
N ARG A 38 -11.82 -0.51 -7.17
CA ARG A 38 -12.25 -0.58 -8.57
C ARG A 38 -12.07 0.75 -9.30
N ASN A 39 -12.39 1.85 -8.65
CA ASN A 39 -12.21 3.19 -9.22
C ASN A 39 -10.73 3.54 -9.39
N ILE A 40 -9.87 3.21 -8.40
CA ILE A 40 -8.41 3.37 -8.52
C ILE A 40 -7.89 2.53 -9.70
N ALA A 41 -8.17 1.22 -9.74
CA ALA A 41 -7.70 0.34 -10.79
C ALA A 41 -8.15 0.79 -12.17
N SER A 42 -9.43 1.19 -12.31
CA SER A 42 -9.97 1.72 -13.56
C SER A 42 -9.30 3.02 -13.99
N TYR A 43 -9.07 3.95 -13.05
CA TYR A 43 -8.41 5.21 -13.35
C TYR A 43 -6.96 4.98 -13.79
N TYR A 44 -6.20 4.16 -13.06
CA TYR A 44 -4.82 3.81 -13.37
C TYR A 44 -4.70 3.15 -14.75
N SER A 45 -5.58 2.17 -15.05
CA SER A 45 -5.57 1.47 -16.34
C SER A 45 -5.89 2.41 -17.51
N LYS A 46 -6.83 3.35 -17.33
CA LYS A 46 -7.14 4.36 -18.35
C LYS A 46 -5.99 5.32 -18.63
N HIS A 47 -5.04 5.45 -17.70
CA HIS A 47 -3.89 6.34 -17.82
C HIS A 47 -2.57 5.58 -18.02
N GLY A 48 -2.64 4.33 -18.50
CA GLY A 48 -1.48 3.57 -18.97
C GLY A 48 -0.79 2.67 -17.95
N MET A 49 -1.30 2.58 -16.70
CA MET A 49 -0.80 1.64 -15.70
C MET A 49 -1.67 0.39 -15.68
N ASN A 50 -1.09 -0.79 -15.91
CA ASN A 50 -1.86 -2.04 -15.85
C ASN A 50 -2.22 -2.40 -14.41
N ALA A 51 -3.41 -1.99 -13.97
CA ALA A 51 -3.89 -2.13 -12.60
C ALA A 51 -5.18 -2.96 -12.50
N VAL A 52 -5.23 -3.87 -11.54
CA VAL A 52 -6.39 -4.73 -11.26
C VAL A 52 -6.80 -4.65 -9.80
N ALA A 53 -8.10 -4.52 -9.53
CA ALA A 53 -8.64 -4.58 -8.19
C ALA A 53 -8.91 -6.03 -7.76
N ILE A 54 -8.50 -6.37 -6.53
CA ILE A 54 -8.81 -7.64 -5.88
C ILE A 54 -9.56 -7.35 -4.58
N ASP A 55 -10.71 -7.98 -4.42
CA ASP A 55 -11.59 -7.83 -3.26
C ASP A 55 -12.21 -9.17 -2.84
N SER A 56 -12.96 -9.17 -1.73
CA SER A 56 -13.63 -10.37 -1.20
C SER A 56 -14.69 -10.95 -2.15
N LYS A 57 -15.20 -10.17 -3.10
CA LYS A 57 -16.17 -10.61 -4.11
C LYS A 57 -15.50 -11.16 -5.37
N THR A 58 -14.17 -11.03 -5.49
CA THR A 58 -13.41 -11.61 -6.60
C THR A 58 -13.41 -13.15 -6.46
N PRO A 59 -13.94 -13.91 -7.45
CA PRO A 59 -13.94 -15.36 -7.40
C PRO A 59 -12.55 -15.94 -7.13
N ALA A 60 -12.46 -17.02 -6.33
CA ALA A 60 -11.18 -17.58 -5.88
C ALA A 60 -10.24 -17.94 -7.05
N LEU A 61 -10.78 -18.56 -8.11
CA LEU A 61 -10.00 -18.91 -9.30
C LEU A 61 -9.44 -17.65 -9.99
N ARG A 62 -10.24 -16.60 -10.12
CA ARG A 62 -9.82 -15.35 -10.75
C ARG A 62 -8.80 -14.61 -9.90
N ARG A 63 -8.96 -14.66 -8.58
CA ARG A 63 -7.98 -14.10 -7.63
C ARG A 63 -6.62 -14.78 -7.77
N LYS A 64 -6.62 -16.12 -7.85
CA LYS A 64 -5.39 -16.89 -8.09
C LYS A 64 -4.73 -16.50 -9.41
N GLN A 65 -5.51 -16.34 -10.48
CA GLN A 65 -5.01 -15.89 -11.77
C GLN A 65 -4.39 -14.50 -11.71
N PHE A 66 -5.07 -13.52 -11.10
CA PHE A 66 -4.53 -12.16 -10.95
C PHE A 66 -3.24 -12.10 -10.14
N VAL A 67 -3.14 -12.91 -9.08
CA VAL A 67 -1.91 -13.02 -8.30
C VAL A 67 -0.78 -13.61 -9.14
N GLU A 68 -1.05 -14.65 -9.94
CA GLU A 68 -0.06 -15.26 -10.81
C GLU A 68 0.37 -14.29 -11.93
N ASP A 69 -0.57 -13.57 -12.54
CA ASP A 69 -0.29 -12.56 -13.55
C ASP A 69 0.53 -11.40 -12.98
N PHE A 70 0.29 -11.03 -11.73
CA PHE A 70 1.08 -10.04 -11.03
C PHE A 70 2.50 -10.54 -10.74
N LYS A 71 2.67 -11.78 -10.27
CA LYS A 71 3.99 -12.39 -10.04
C LYS A 71 4.81 -12.41 -11.33
N GLN A 72 4.17 -12.74 -12.46
CA GLN A 72 4.82 -12.82 -13.77
C GLN A 72 4.98 -11.45 -14.47
N GLY A 73 4.57 -10.34 -13.82
CA GLY A 73 4.69 -8.99 -14.37
C GLY A 73 3.66 -8.63 -15.45
N ARG A 74 2.66 -9.50 -15.72
CA ARG A 74 1.55 -9.19 -16.64
C ARG A 74 0.59 -8.16 -16.07
N ILE A 75 0.45 -8.11 -14.75
CA ILE A 75 -0.22 -7.04 -14.00
C ILE A 75 0.86 -6.27 -13.26
N GLN A 76 0.86 -4.95 -13.43
CA GLN A 76 1.82 -4.05 -12.80
C GLN A 76 1.39 -3.68 -11.36
N ILE A 77 0.11 -3.39 -11.17
CA ILE A 77 -0.41 -2.89 -9.90
C ILE A 77 -1.60 -3.71 -9.43
N LEU A 78 -1.53 -4.22 -8.20
CA LEU A 78 -2.68 -4.81 -7.53
C LEU A 78 -3.29 -3.82 -6.54
N VAL A 79 -4.57 -3.51 -6.72
CA VAL A 79 -5.33 -2.69 -5.79
C VAL A 79 -6.15 -3.59 -4.88
N ASN A 80 -5.78 -3.64 -3.59
CA ASN A 80 -6.28 -4.60 -2.62
C ASN A 80 -7.23 -3.99 -1.59
N VAL A 81 -8.27 -4.75 -1.23
CA VAL A 81 -9.16 -4.48 -0.09
C VAL A 81 -9.20 -5.71 0.81
N ASP A 82 -8.39 -5.70 1.86
CA ASP A 82 -8.37 -6.71 2.96
C ASP A 82 -8.26 -8.20 2.55
N VAL A 83 -7.86 -8.51 1.32
CA VAL A 83 -7.86 -9.89 0.81
C VAL A 83 -6.51 -10.58 0.97
N PHE A 84 -5.43 -9.83 1.15
CA PHE A 84 -4.09 -10.40 1.30
C PHE A 84 -3.73 -10.68 2.77
N SER A 85 -4.57 -11.42 3.48
CA SER A 85 -4.28 -11.84 4.86
C SER A 85 -3.34 -13.03 4.92
N GLU A 86 -3.49 -14.01 4.00
CA GLU A 86 -2.68 -15.24 3.99
C GLU A 86 -2.27 -15.64 2.57
N GLY A 87 -1.06 -16.21 2.43
CA GLY A 87 -0.60 -16.85 1.19
C GLY A 87 -0.18 -15.95 0.04
N PHE A 88 -0.30 -14.62 0.15
CA PHE A 88 0.23 -13.72 -0.87
C PHE A 88 1.72 -13.47 -0.63
N ASP A 89 2.56 -14.13 -1.41
CA ASP A 89 4.00 -13.93 -1.41
C ASP A 89 4.47 -13.45 -2.78
N CYS A 90 4.98 -12.21 -2.80
CA CYS A 90 5.53 -11.56 -3.99
C CYS A 90 6.64 -10.59 -3.51
N PRO A 91 7.88 -11.08 -3.34
CA PRO A 91 8.95 -10.28 -2.74
C PRO A 91 9.48 -9.17 -3.64
N ASP A 92 9.24 -9.25 -4.93
CA ASP A 92 9.68 -8.30 -5.95
C ASP A 92 8.78 -7.04 -6.09
N ILE A 93 7.96 -6.76 -5.08
CA ILE A 93 7.18 -5.53 -4.99
C ILE A 93 8.11 -4.36 -4.76
N GLU A 94 8.07 -3.37 -5.66
CA GLU A 94 8.95 -2.19 -5.64
C GLU A 94 8.31 -0.97 -4.99
N PHE A 95 6.96 -0.93 -4.87
CA PHE A 95 6.28 0.10 -4.09
C PHE A 95 5.03 -0.41 -3.38
N VAL A 96 4.70 0.25 -2.27
CA VAL A 96 3.46 0.09 -1.53
C VAL A 96 2.80 1.45 -1.39
N GLN A 97 1.56 1.57 -1.87
CA GLN A 97 0.78 2.80 -1.73
C GLN A 97 -0.34 2.63 -0.70
N MET A 98 -0.33 3.51 0.29
CA MET A 98 -1.35 3.57 1.34
C MET A 98 -2.42 4.59 0.97
N ALA A 99 -3.54 4.10 0.41
CA ALA A 99 -4.73 4.89 0.11
C ALA A 99 -5.87 4.64 1.12
N ARG A 100 -5.56 3.96 2.21
CA ARG A 100 -6.46 3.59 3.30
C ARG A 100 -5.89 3.99 4.65
N PRO A 101 -6.55 4.87 5.41
CA PRO A 101 -6.19 5.10 6.80
C PRO A 101 -6.52 3.88 7.67
N THR A 102 -5.72 3.68 8.71
CA THR A 102 -5.95 2.67 9.75
C THR A 102 -5.52 3.22 11.11
N LEU A 103 -6.17 2.78 12.17
CA LEU A 103 -5.76 3.05 13.56
C LEU A 103 -4.94 1.89 14.14
N SER A 104 -4.69 0.84 13.37
CA SER A 104 -3.94 -0.34 13.79
C SER A 104 -2.50 -0.28 13.28
N LEU A 105 -1.54 -0.15 14.20
CA LEU A 105 -0.12 -0.26 13.90
C LEU A 105 0.22 -1.63 13.27
N ALA A 106 -0.35 -2.71 13.81
CA ALA A 106 -0.11 -4.06 13.27
C ALA A 106 -0.55 -4.17 11.80
N LYS A 107 -1.70 -3.59 11.46
CA LYS A 107 -2.19 -3.58 10.08
C LYS A 107 -1.28 -2.74 9.16
N TYR A 108 -0.86 -1.56 9.63
CA TYR A 108 0.10 -0.72 8.91
C TYR A 108 1.39 -1.47 8.61
N LEU A 109 2.01 -2.07 9.63
CA LEU A 109 3.26 -2.81 9.49
C LEU A 109 3.10 -4.06 8.61
N GLN A 110 1.98 -4.78 8.72
CA GLN A 110 1.69 -5.94 7.85
C GLN A 110 1.59 -5.54 6.38
N GLN A 111 0.93 -4.42 6.09
CA GLN A 111 0.74 -3.93 4.74
C GLN A 111 2.07 -3.47 4.11
N VAL A 112 2.82 -2.63 4.84
CA VAL A 112 4.12 -2.14 4.35
C VAL A 112 5.15 -3.26 4.31
N GLY A 113 5.15 -4.18 5.26
CA GLY A 113 6.07 -5.32 5.35
C GLY A 113 6.07 -6.23 4.12
N ARG A 114 5.00 -6.20 3.32
CA ARG A 114 4.99 -6.93 2.04
C ARG A 114 5.95 -6.35 1.02
N GLY A 115 6.14 -5.05 1.02
CA GLY A 115 7.12 -4.37 0.18
C GLY A 115 8.55 -4.48 0.71
N LEU A 116 8.75 -4.75 1.99
CA LEU A 116 10.08 -4.84 2.61
C LEU A 116 10.76 -6.20 2.45
N ARG A 117 10.13 -7.16 1.79
CA ARG A 117 10.73 -8.47 1.53
C ARG A 117 11.87 -8.36 0.54
N LYS A 118 12.96 -9.08 0.82
CA LYS A 118 14.13 -9.14 -0.06
C LYS A 118 13.82 -9.92 -1.34
N SER A 119 14.29 -9.40 -2.47
CA SER A 119 14.24 -10.06 -3.76
C SER A 119 15.50 -9.77 -4.56
N LYS A 120 15.92 -10.71 -5.41
CA LYS A 120 17.11 -10.52 -6.25
C LYS A 120 16.90 -9.32 -7.18
N GLY A 121 17.85 -8.38 -7.16
CA GLY A 121 17.82 -7.17 -8.01
C GLY A 121 16.94 -6.04 -7.50
N LYS A 122 16.31 -6.19 -6.33
CA LYS A 122 15.56 -5.13 -5.68
C LYS A 122 16.42 -4.49 -4.59
N GLU A 123 16.68 -3.20 -4.74
CA GLU A 123 17.51 -2.41 -3.80
C GLU A 123 16.66 -1.72 -2.72
N TYR A 124 15.43 -1.34 -3.05
CA TYR A 124 14.52 -0.64 -2.13
C TYR A 124 13.06 -0.89 -2.48
N CYS A 125 12.19 -0.57 -1.54
CA CYS A 125 10.75 -0.46 -1.78
C CYS A 125 10.27 0.95 -1.42
N MET A 126 9.55 1.57 -2.33
CA MET A 126 8.97 2.90 -2.10
C MET A 126 7.67 2.80 -1.32
N LEU A 127 7.59 3.50 -0.18
CA LEU A 127 6.34 3.68 0.55
C LEU A 127 5.71 5.02 0.16
N ILE A 128 4.56 4.96 -0.50
CA ILE A 128 3.77 6.13 -0.87
C ILE A 128 2.59 6.23 0.11
N ASP A 129 2.72 7.09 1.10
CA ASP A 129 1.71 7.26 2.15
C ASP A 129 0.83 8.48 1.88
N ASN A 130 -0.27 8.27 1.15
CA ASN A 130 -1.22 9.34 0.82
C ASN A 130 -2.21 9.67 1.97
N VAL A 131 -2.13 8.97 3.09
CA VAL A 131 -3.06 9.11 4.21
C VAL A 131 -2.39 9.49 5.53
N GLY A 132 -1.06 9.60 5.54
CA GLY A 132 -0.28 10.10 6.67
C GLY A 132 -0.07 9.10 7.82
N LEU A 133 -0.05 7.79 7.54
CA LEU A 133 0.12 6.75 8.55
C LEU A 133 1.50 6.81 9.23
N TYR A 134 2.55 7.16 8.48
CA TYR A 134 3.89 7.28 9.05
C TYR A 134 3.97 8.41 10.11
N ARG A 135 3.14 9.45 9.99
CA ARG A 135 3.04 10.52 11.01
C ARG A 135 2.42 10.01 12.29
N MET A 136 1.48 9.05 12.19
CA MET A 136 0.83 8.45 13.35
C MET A 136 1.69 7.36 13.98
N PHE A 137 2.30 6.51 13.17
CA PHE A 137 2.98 5.30 13.62
C PHE A 137 4.50 5.33 13.52
N GLY A 138 5.08 6.35 12.88
CA GLY A 138 6.49 6.40 12.55
C GLY A 138 6.86 5.50 11.35
N LEU A 139 8.15 5.44 11.03
CA LEU A 139 8.65 4.61 9.95
C LEU A 139 8.41 3.12 10.26
N PRO A 140 8.09 2.29 9.25
CA PRO A 140 7.87 0.86 9.45
C PRO A 140 9.08 0.14 10.05
N ILE A 141 10.29 0.60 9.72
CA ILE A 141 11.58 0.06 10.18
C ILE A 141 12.05 0.68 11.50
N ALA A 142 11.29 1.61 12.11
CA ALA A 142 11.68 2.23 13.36
C ALA A 142 11.80 1.18 14.47
N ASN A 143 12.87 1.31 15.26
CA ASN A 143 13.01 0.49 16.46
C ASN A 143 11.92 0.87 17.47
N ARG A 144 11.16 -0.12 17.93
CA ARG A 144 10.03 0.05 18.86
C ARG A 144 10.26 -0.75 20.12
N ASP A 145 10.00 -0.13 21.27
CA ASP A 145 9.88 -0.86 22.52
C ASP A 145 8.55 -1.62 22.56
N TRP A 146 8.54 -2.82 21.99
CA TRP A 146 7.36 -3.66 21.89
C TRP A 146 6.82 -4.04 23.27
N GLN A 147 7.71 -4.23 24.26
CA GLN A 147 7.30 -4.58 25.60
C GLN A 147 6.52 -3.42 26.26
N ALA A 148 7.07 -2.21 26.21
CA ALA A 148 6.40 -1.03 26.75
C ALA A 148 5.07 -0.72 26.02
N MET A 149 5.00 -0.98 24.70
CA MET A 149 3.76 -0.84 23.94
C MET A 149 2.72 -1.88 24.33
N PHE A 150 3.14 -3.13 24.55
CA PHE A 150 2.25 -4.22 24.94
C PHE A 150 1.69 -4.01 26.36
N GLU A 151 2.49 -3.44 27.26
CA GLU A 151 2.11 -3.10 28.63
C GLU A 151 1.32 -1.77 28.72
N GLY A 152 1.02 -1.11 27.60
CA GLY A 152 0.30 0.16 27.58
C GLY A 152 1.06 1.37 28.13
N ARG A 153 2.37 1.22 28.37
CA ARG A 153 3.24 2.29 28.92
C ARG A 153 3.64 3.34 27.89
N LEU A 154 3.51 3.04 26.57
CA LEU A 154 3.75 3.97 25.49
C LEU A 154 2.44 4.22 24.73
N ALA A 155 1.85 5.40 24.94
CA ALA A 155 0.85 5.90 24.02
C ALA A 155 1.48 6.10 22.62
N ALA A 156 0.76 5.77 21.55
CA ALA A 156 1.19 6.09 20.21
C ALA A 156 1.48 7.59 20.13
N ARG A 157 2.74 7.98 19.97
CA ARG A 157 3.10 9.39 19.80
C ARG A 157 2.52 9.85 18.47
N VAL A 158 1.52 10.71 18.54
CA VAL A 158 1.08 11.49 17.38
C VAL A 158 2.17 12.51 17.09
N ILE A 159 2.92 12.34 16.00
CA ILE A 159 3.91 13.32 15.55
C ILE A 159 3.13 14.48 14.94
N PRO A 160 3.37 15.75 15.33
CA PRO A 160 2.67 16.90 14.79
C PRO A 160 2.81 17.01 13.27
N ILE A 161 1.73 17.37 12.62
CA ILE A 161 1.58 17.40 11.17
C ILE A 161 2.38 18.59 10.59
N ALA A 162 3.45 18.32 9.86
CA ALA A 162 3.98 19.24 8.87
C ALA A 162 3.30 18.96 7.52
N SER A 163 2.80 20.00 6.88
CA SER A 163 2.05 19.92 5.63
C SER A 163 2.98 19.61 4.46
N LYS A 164 2.99 18.40 3.93
CA LYS A 164 3.33 18.04 2.55
C LYS A 164 3.26 16.50 2.38
N GLN A 165 2.95 16.05 1.17
CA GLN A 165 3.01 14.64 0.79
C GLN A 165 4.46 14.18 0.93
N ASP A 166 4.72 13.30 1.89
CA ASP A 166 6.05 12.78 2.12
C ASP A 166 6.15 11.37 1.52
N THR A 167 7.09 11.20 0.63
CA THR A 167 7.50 9.90 0.13
C THR A 167 8.71 9.44 0.91
N ILE A 168 8.65 8.22 1.41
CA ILE A 168 9.73 7.63 2.17
C ILE A 168 10.28 6.46 1.37
N VAL A 169 11.56 6.53 1.04
CA VAL A 169 12.32 5.41 0.49
C VAL A 169 12.92 4.65 1.66
N LEU A 170 12.52 3.39 1.84
CA LEU A 170 13.00 2.54 2.90
C LEU A 170 14.15 1.68 2.37
N PRO A 171 15.34 1.72 3.00
CA PRO A 171 16.41 0.79 2.68
C PRO A 171 16.00 -0.64 3.04
N GLU A 172 16.52 -1.61 2.33
CA GLU A 172 16.38 -3.02 2.70
C GLU A 172 17.19 -3.30 3.98
N THR A 173 16.57 -3.99 4.92
CA THR A 173 17.23 -4.52 6.12
C THR A 173 17.71 -5.95 5.94
#